data_2800f32f79740674321ed7edbf4c70a0
#
_entry.id   2800f32f79740674321ed7edbf4c70a0
#
_cell.length_a   1.000
_cell.length_b   1.000
_cell.length_c   1.000
_cell.angle_alpha   90.00
_cell.angle_beta   90.00
_cell.angle_gamma   90.00
#
_symmetry.space_group_name_H-M   'P 1'
#
loop_
_entity.id
_entity.type
_entity.pdbx_description
1 polymer ?
#
loop_
_entity_poly.entity_id
_entity_poly.type
_entity_poly.pdbx_seq_one_letter_code
_entity_poly.pdbx_strand_id
1 'polypeptide(L)'
;LLPLEICGAAEEAYRSGEVPLASAEGFIRQILGWREYVRGIYWHAMPDYAKLNFFNAKRPLPEFYWSGETEMFCIAEAVRHTREHAYSHHIQRLMITGNFALLAGLDVDAVCEWYLSVYADAFEWVELPNTLGMALFADGGLLASKPYAASGKYISRMSNFCRHCKFNPKETTSEDACPFNALY
;
A
#
# COMPACT_ATOMS: atom_id res chain seq x y z
N LEU A 1 -11.19 -6.11 -18.66
CA LEU A 1 -12.59 -5.84 -18.31
C LEU A 1 -12.78 -4.35 -18.04
N LEU A 2 -13.85 -3.78 -18.58
CA LEU A 2 -14.23 -2.39 -18.28
C LEU A 2 -14.93 -2.33 -16.90
N PRO A 3 -14.82 -1.19 -16.18
CA PRO A 3 -15.47 -1.04 -14.88
C PRO A 3 -16.96 -1.34 -14.88
N LEU A 4 -17.65 -0.93 -15.94
CA LEU A 4 -19.10 -1.18 -16.09
C LEU A 4 -19.42 -2.67 -16.24
N GLU A 5 -18.59 -3.45 -16.93
CA GLU A 5 -18.75 -4.90 -17.07
C GLU A 5 -18.59 -5.60 -15.71
N ILE A 6 -17.63 -5.13 -14.89
CA ILE A 6 -17.39 -5.67 -13.54
C ILE A 6 -18.57 -5.34 -12.61
N CYS A 7 -19.08 -4.11 -12.66
CA CYS A 7 -20.27 -3.71 -11.90
C CYS A 7 -21.52 -4.49 -12.33
N GLY A 8 -21.69 -4.71 -13.65
CA GLY A 8 -22.79 -5.48 -14.20
C GLY A 8 -22.78 -6.94 -13.72
N ALA A 9 -21.60 -7.57 -13.68
CA ALA A 9 -21.45 -8.94 -13.16
C ALA A 9 -21.81 -9.03 -11.66
N ALA A 10 -21.43 -8.05 -10.86
CA ALA A 10 -21.81 -7.99 -9.45
C ALA A 10 -23.30 -7.75 -9.24
N GLU A 11 -23.93 -6.92 -10.07
CA GLU A 11 -25.38 -6.68 -10.07
C GLU A 11 -26.15 -7.96 -10.45
N GLU A 12 -25.69 -8.69 -11.48
CA GLU A 12 -26.31 -9.93 -11.91
C GLU A 12 -26.24 -11.00 -10.82
N ALA A 13 -25.09 -11.15 -10.14
CA ALA A 13 -24.95 -12.08 -9.02
C ALA A 13 -25.90 -11.75 -7.86
N TYR A 14 -26.18 -10.46 -7.62
CA TYR A 14 -27.19 -10.05 -6.66
C TYR A 14 -28.61 -10.39 -7.14
N ARG A 15 -28.95 -10.08 -8.40
CA ARG A 15 -30.29 -10.33 -8.96
C ARG A 15 -30.62 -11.82 -9.04
N SER A 16 -29.61 -12.66 -9.30
CA SER A 16 -29.75 -14.13 -9.29
C SER A 16 -29.84 -14.73 -7.88
N GLY A 17 -29.58 -13.94 -6.83
CA GLY A 17 -29.60 -14.39 -5.43
C GLY A 17 -28.33 -15.11 -4.98
N GLU A 18 -27.25 -15.08 -5.77
CA GLU A 18 -25.95 -15.69 -5.43
C GLU A 18 -25.23 -14.93 -4.32
N VAL A 19 -25.38 -13.60 -4.27
CA VAL A 19 -24.77 -12.75 -3.26
C VAL A 19 -25.78 -11.78 -2.64
N PRO A 20 -25.64 -11.43 -1.34
CA PRO A 20 -26.50 -10.43 -0.70
C PRO A 20 -26.19 -9.02 -1.21
N LEU A 21 -27.20 -8.13 -1.13
CA LEU A 21 -27.07 -6.73 -1.54
C LEU A 21 -25.84 -6.02 -0.94
N ALA A 22 -25.57 -6.25 0.35
CA ALA A 22 -24.45 -5.63 1.05
C ALA A 22 -23.08 -6.00 0.43
N SER A 23 -22.93 -7.21 -0.08
CA SER A 23 -21.69 -7.66 -0.76
C SER A 23 -21.57 -7.04 -2.15
N ALA A 24 -22.63 -7.05 -2.94
CA ALA A 24 -22.64 -6.44 -4.28
C ALA A 24 -22.42 -4.92 -4.19
N GLU A 25 -23.10 -4.24 -3.28
CA GLU A 25 -22.97 -2.80 -3.05
C GLU A 25 -21.56 -2.44 -2.56
N GLY A 26 -21.04 -3.16 -1.58
CA GLY A 26 -19.67 -2.94 -1.06
C GLY A 26 -18.61 -3.12 -2.13
N PHE A 27 -18.77 -4.11 -3.03
CA PHE A 27 -17.85 -4.33 -4.15
C PHE A 27 -17.95 -3.20 -5.20
N ILE A 28 -19.16 -2.86 -5.64
CA ILE A 28 -19.40 -1.79 -6.64
C ILE A 28 -18.90 -0.44 -6.11
N ARG A 29 -19.03 -0.18 -4.81
CA ARG A 29 -18.52 1.03 -4.16
C ARG A 29 -17.00 1.17 -4.30
N GLN A 30 -16.24 0.09 -4.31
CA GLN A 30 -14.78 0.16 -4.55
C GLN A 30 -14.48 0.65 -5.98
N ILE A 31 -15.30 0.25 -6.95
CA ILE A 31 -15.13 0.69 -8.35
C ILE A 31 -15.48 2.16 -8.50
N LEU A 32 -16.64 2.58 -8.00
CA LEU A 32 -17.12 3.96 -8.11
C LEU A 32 -16.43 4.92 -7.12
N GLY A 33 -16.35 4.51 -5.85
CA GLY A 33 -15.88 5.38 -4.77
C GLY A 33 -14.38 5.49 -4.69
N TRP A 34 -13.65 4.42 -4.92
CA TRP A 34 -12.19 4.45 -4.79
C TRP A 34 -11.49 4.57 -6.16
N ARG A 35 -11.73 3.62 -7.06
CA ARG A 35 -11.07 3.60 -8.37
C ARG A 35 -11.30 4.89 -9.17
N GLU A 36 -12.54 5.34 -9.31
CA GLU A 36 -12.85 6.58 -10.06
C GLU A 36 -12.42 7.83 -9.31
N TYR A 37 -12.44 7.82 -7.97
CA TYR A 37 -11.89 8.91 -7.16
C TYR A 37 -10.38 9.06 -7.39
N VAL A 38 -9.62 7.99 -7.29
CA VAL A 38 -8.17 7.98 -7.56
C VAL A 38 -7.86 8.47 -8.97
N ARG A 39 -8.63 7.99 -9.96
CA ARG A 39 -8.51 8.44 -11.34
C ARG A 39 -8.79 9.93 -11.50
N GLY A 40 -9.81 10.44 -10.80
CA GLY A 40 -10.13 11.86 -10.77
C GLY A 40 -9.00 12.72 -10.21
N ILE A 41 -8.42 12.31 -9.08
CA ILE A 41 -7.26 12.98 -8.47
C ILE A 41 -6.08 13.00 -9.44
N TYR A 42 -5.74 11.86 -10.04
CA TYR A 42 -4.63 11.77 -11.00
C TYR A 42 -4.81 12.78 -12.15
N TRP A 43 -5.92 12.74 -12.87
CA TRP A 43 -6.14 13.62 -14.02
C TRP A 43 -6.31 15.11 -13.64
N HIS A 44 -6.80 15.39 -12.44
CA HIS A 44 -6.95 16.76 -11.96
C HIS A 44 -5.61 17.39 -11.56
N ALA A 45 -4.70 16.63 -10.96
CA ALA A 45 -3.49 17.16 -10.33
C ALA A 45 -2.20 16.96 -11.14
N MET A 46 -2.19 16.07 -12.16
CA MET A 46 -1.03 15.88 -13.03
C MET A 46 -0.79 17.09 -13.95
N PRO A 47 0.48 17.39 -14.38
CA PRO A 47 1.71 16.63 -14.08
C PRO A 47 2.38 16.99 -12.75
N ASP A 48 1.92 18.01 -12.05
CA ASP A 48 2.61 18.50 -10.84
C ASP A 48 2.45 17.57 -9.65
N TYR A 49 1.41 16.73 -9.62
CA TYR A 49 1.18 15.73 -8.58
C TYR A 49 2.37 14.79 -8.39
N ALA A 50 2.99 14.34 -9.47
CA ALA A 50 4.14 13.44 -9.42
C ALA A 50 5.38 14.02 -8.73
N LYS A 51 5.45 15.34 -8.57
CA LYS A 51 6.60 16.04 -7.94
C LYS A 51 6.40 16.32 -6.46
N LEU A 52 5.26 15.92 -5.89
CA LEU A 52 4.91 16.24 -4.51
C LEU A 52 5.72 15.39 -3.53
N ASN A 53 6.24 16.04 -2.50
CA ASN A 53 7.02 15.40 -1.43
C ASN A 53 6.85 16.20 -0.14
N PHE A 54 5.68 16.06 0.50
CA PHE A 54 5.28 16.85 1.67
C PHE A 54 6.28 16.77 2.83
N PHE A 55 6.83 15.59 3.10
CA PHE A 55 7.80 15.38 4.17
C PHE A 55 9.25 15.61 3.76
N ASN A 56 9.52 15.99 2.51
CA ASN A 56 10.87 16.12 1.97
C ASN A 56 11.71 14.84 2.18
N ALA A 57 11.09 13.69 2.00
CA ALA A 57 11.69 12.36 2.14
C ALA A 57 12.68 12.10 0.99
N LYS A 58 13.92 11.69 1.32
CA LYS A 58 15.03 11.58 0.34
C LYS A 58 15.97 10.41 0.61
N ARG A 59 15.64 9.52 1.55
CA ARG A 59 16.52 8.37 1.82
C ARG A 59 16.45 7.38 0.67
N PRO A 60 17.57 6.82 0.22
CA PRO A 60 17.57 5.87 -0.86
C PRO A 60 16.72 4.63 -0.53
N LEU A 61 16.11 4.04 -1.54
CA LEU A 61 15.37 2.79 -1.41
C LEU A 61 16.35 1.67 -0.99
N PRO A 62 16.13 1.00 0.15
CA PRO A 62 17.02 -0.07 0.59
C PRO A 62 17.00 -1.27 -0.36
N GLU A 63 18.16 -1.95 -0.50
CA GLU A 63 18.31 -3.10 -1.39
C GLU A 63 17.32 -4.24 -1.11
N PHE A 64 16.87 -4.39 0.13
CA PHE A 64 15.91 -5.44 0.47
C PHE A 64 14.52 -5.27 -0.19
N TYR A 65 14.19 -4.10 -0.75
CA TYR A 65 12.98 -3.96 -1.60
C TYR A 65 13.11 -4.77 -2.89
N TRP A 66 14.33 -5.00 -3.36
CA TRP A 66 14.61 -5.81 -4.54
C TRP A 66 14.94 -7.27 -4.20
N SER A 67 15.81 -7.48 -3.21
CA SER A 67 16.30 -8.81 -2.84
C SER A 67 15.35 -9.58 -1.91
N GLY A 68 14.63 -8.89 -1.03
CA GLY A 68 13.90 -9.48 0.10
C GLY A 68 14.80 -9.87 1.27
N GLU A 69 16.10 -9.60 1.19
CA GLU A 69 17.10 -9.98 2.21
C GLU A 69 17.06 -9.01 3.39
N THR A 70 16.23 -9.32 4.37
CA THR A 70 16.10 -8.55 5.62
C THR A 70 15.64 -9.45 6.76
N GLU A 71 16.07 -9.12 7.98
CA GLU A 71 15.60 -9.78 9.20
C GLU A 71 14.16 -9.37 9.61
N MET A 72 13.60 -8.35 8.99
CA MET A 72 12.18 -7.97 9.14
C MET A 72 11.29 -8.95 8.38
N PHE A 73 10.85 -10.03 9.04
CA PHE A 73 10.11 -11.11 8.40
C PHE A 73 8.91 -10.64 7.59
N CYS A 74 8.17 -9.63 8.06
CA CYS A 74 7.02 -9.07 7.34
C CYS A 74 7.40 -8.41 6.01
N ILE A 75 8.53 -7.69 5.96
CA ILE A 75 9.06 -7.11 4.72
C ILE A 75 9.56 -8.23 3.80
N ALA A 76 10.36 -9.17 4.31
CA ALA A 76 10.88 -10.29 3.54
C ALA A 76 9.73 -11.06 2.86
N GLU A 77 8.66 -11.40 3.58
CA GLU A 77 7.51 -12.10 3.04
C GLU A 77 6.72 -11.27 2.03
N ALA A 78 6.50 -9.97 2.28
CA ALA A 78 5.82 -9.10 1.32
C ALA A 78 6.60 -8.98 0.00
N VAL A 79 7.92 -8.82 0.08
CA VAL A 79 8.79 -8.74 -1.10
C VAL A 79 8.88 -10.11 -1.81
N ARG A 80 8.98 -11.22 -1.06
CA ARG A 80 8.95 -12.57 -1.64
C ARG A 80 7.67 -12.79 -2.46
N HIS A 81 6.48 -12.49 -1.90
CA HIS A 81 5.21 -12.58 -2.63
C HIS A 81 5.21 -11.70 -3.88
N THR A 82 5.72 -10.49 -3.79
CA THR A 82 5.84 -9.58 -4.92
C THR A 82 6.69 -10.18 -6.04
N ARG A 83 7.85 -10.76 -5.71
CA ARG A 83 8.78 -11.37 -6.67
C ARG A 83 8.22 -12.64 -7.33
N GLU A 84 7.51 -13.47 -6.56
CA GLU A 84 6.97 -14.74 -7.04
C GLU A 84 5.71 -14.56 -7.89
N HIS A 85 4.89 -13.55 -7.59
CA HIS A 85 3.55 -13.42 -8.17
C HIS A 85 3.32 -12.09 -8.90
N ALA A 86 4.28 -11.16 -8.89
CA ALA A 86 4.09 -9.77 -9.30
C ALA A 86 2.85 -9.12 -8.63
N TYR A 87 2.54 -9.56 -7.42
CA TYR A 87 1.36 -9.18 -6.65
C TYR A 87 1.62 -9.29 -5.16
N SER A 88 1.06 -8.36 -4.40
CA SER A 88 0.90 -8.45 -2.95
C SER A 88 -0.47 -7.92 -2.55
N HIS A 89 -1.03 -8.47 -1.48
CA HIS A 89 -2.29 -7.99 -0.92
C HIS A 89 -2.19 -6.50 -0.54
N HIS A 90 -3.29 -5.75 -0.70
CA HIS A 90 -3.33 -4.31 -0.43
C HIS A 90 -2.74 -3.94 0.95
N ILE A 91 -3.03 -4.72 2.01
CA ILE A 91 -2.48 -4.48 3.34
C ILE A 91 -0.95 -4.68 3.38
N GLN A 92 -0.40 -5.63 2.63
CA GLN A 92 1.06 -5.77 2.52
C GLN A 92 1.68 -4.57 1.82
N ARG A 93 1.05 -4.06 0.76
CA ARG A 93 1.52 -2.86 0.06
C ARG A 93 1.43 -1.62 0.97
N LEU A 94 0.27 -1.35 1.56
CA LEU A 94 0.05 -0.14 2.35
C LEU A 94 0.74 -0.20 3.71
N MET A 95 0.49 -1.25 4.50
CA MET A 95 0.84 -1.29 5.92
C MET A 95 2.16 -2.01 6.23
N ILE A 96 2.83 -2.58 5.23
CA ILE A 96 4.15 -3.18 5.40
C ILE A 96 5.15 -2.39 4.57
N THR A 97 5.22 -2.56 3.25
CA THR A 97 6.22 -1.88 2.42
C THR A 97 5.99 -0.36 2.37
N GLY A 98 4.77 0.10 2.15
CA GLY A 98 4.43 1.53 2.13
C GLY A 98 4.64 2.21 3.49
N ASN A 99 4.17 1.59 4.57
CA ASN A 99 4.35 2.10 5.93
C ASN A 99 5.83 2.19 6.33
N PHE A 100 6.65 1.19 5.96
CA PHE A 100 8.09 1.27 6.19
C PHE A 100 8.71 2.45 5.41
N ALA A 101 8.34 2.60 4.14
CA ALA A 101 8.84 3.69 3.31
C ALA A 101 8.49 5.07 3.90
N LEU A 102 7.25 5.26 4.35
CA LEU A 102 6.80 6.47 5.03
C LEU A 102 7.60 6.75 6.30
N LEU A 103 7.67 5.78 7.21
CA LEU A 103 8.33 5.94 8.51
C LEU A 103 9.84 6.15 8.37
N ALA A 104 10.47 5.47 7.43
CA ALA A 104 11.90 5.60 7.15
C ALA A 104 12.24 6.86 6.35
N GLY A 105 11.27 7.57 5.78
CA GLY A 105 11.49 8.74 4.93
C GLY A 105 12.20 8.41 3.64
N LEU A 106 11.81 7.31 2.97
CA LEU A 106 12.39 6.90 1.71
C LEU A 106 12.00 7.87 0.58
N ASP A 107 12.86 7.99 -0.41
CA ASP A 107 12.64 8.84 -1.57
C ASP A 107 11.35 8.48 -2.31
N VAL A 108 10.50 9.49 -2.53
CA VAL A 108 9.14 9.30 -3.05
C VAL A 108 9.17 8.72 -4.47
N ASP A 109 10.04 9.27 -5.32
CA ASP A 109 10.14 8.85 -6.72
C ASP A 109 10.62 7.40 -6.80
N ALA A 110 11.65 7.04 -6.02
CA ALA A 110 12.19 5.68 -5.98
C ALA A 110 11.16 4.66 -5.48
N VAL A 111 10.33 5.01 -4.50
CA VAL A 111 9.25 4.14 -4.01
C VAL A 111 8.15 3.98 -5.06
N CYS A 112 7.69 5.07 -5.69
CA CYS A 112 6.68 5.03 -6.76
C CYS A 112 7.17 4.21 -7.96
N GLU A 113 8.43 4.41 -8.38
CA GLU A 113 9.04 3.63 -9.46
C GLU A 113 9.12 2.14 -9.12
N TRP A 114 9.49 1.79 -7.89
CA TRP A 114 9.51 0.41 -7.43
C TRP A 114 8.11 -0.21 -7.54
N TYR A 115 7.06 0.43 -7.00
CA TYR A 115 5.69 -0.07 -7.06
C TYR A 115 5.21 -0.27 -8.50
N LEU A 116 5.47 0.70 -9.36
CA LEU A 116 5.09 0.62 -10.78
C LEU A 116 5.81 -0.52 -11.51
N SER A 117 7.06 -0.81 -11.11
CA SER A 117 7.90 -1.82 -11.76
C SER A 117 7.58 -3.24 -11.34
N VAL A 118 7.17 -3.48 -10.09
CA VAL A 118 7.08 -4.84 -9.53
C VAL A 118 5.69 -5.46 -9.54
N TYR A 119 4.62 -4.66 -9.66
CA TYR A 119 3.25 -5.15 -9.62
C TYR A 119 2.62 -5.22 -11.01
N ALA A 120 2.10 -6.40 -11.38
CA ALA A 120 1.45 -6.62 -12.68
C ALA A 120 0.15 -5.81 -12.87
N ASP A 121 -0.48 -5.39 -11.79
CA ASP A 121 -1.70 -4.58 -11.77
C ASP A 121 -1.42 -3.07 -11.61
N ALA A 122 -0.15 -2.65 -11.63
CA ALA A 122 0.22 -1.25 -11.52
C ALA A 122 0.11 -0.54 -12.88
N PHE A 123 -0.77 0.45 -12.92
CA PHE A 123 -0.85 1.46 -13.98
C PHE A 123 -0.65 2.82 -13.34
N GLU A 124 0.11 3.70 -13.96
CA GLU A 124 0.52 4.98 -13.35
C GLU A 124 -0.66 5.76 -12.75
N TRP A 125 -1.78 5.85 -13.43
CA TRP A 125 -2.96 6.60 -12.96
C TRP A 125 -3.59 6.03 -11.69
N VAL A 126 -3.44 4.74 -11.40
CA VAL A 126 -3.95 4.11 -10.17
C VAL A 126 -2.84 3.93 -9.14
N GLU A 127 -1.63 3.60 -9.59
CA GLU A 127 -0.50 3.35 -8.69
C GLU A 127 -0.02 4.64 -8.04
N LEU A 128 0.27 5.69 -8.82
CA LEU A 128 0.86 6.92 -8.32
C LEU A 128 0.05 7.57 -7.19
N PRO A 129 -1.28 7.82 -7.29
CA PRO A 129 -2.02 8.37 -6.17
C PRO A 129 -2.09 7.43 -4.96
N ASN A 130 -2.16 6.11 -5.18
CA ASN A 130 -2.18 5.14 -4.07
C ASN A 130 -0.84 5.07 -3.35
N THR A 131 0.27 5.18 -4.04
CA THR A 131 1.61 5.13 -3.43
C THR A 131 2.01 6.50 -2.90
N LEU A 132 2.07 7.53 -3.75
CA LEU A 132 2.47 8.88 -3.36
C LEU A 132 1.48 9.49 -2.35
N GLY A 133 0.17 9.44 -2.64
CA GLY A 133 -0.87 10.08 -1.83
C GLY A 133 -1.25 9.25 -0.60
N MET A 134 -1.61 7.97 -0.75
CA MET A 134 -2.10 7.17 0.37
C MET A 134 -0.98 6.57 1.20
N ALA A 135 -0.01 5.88 0.59
CA ALA A 135 1.01 5.16 1.35
C ALA A 135 2.06 6.10 1.94
N LEU A 136 2.54 7.09 1.18
CA LEU A 136 3.60 8.00 1.58
C LEU A 136 3.09 9.35 2.11
N PHE A 137 1.81 9.67 1.93
CA PHE A 137 1.23 10.98 2.26
C PHE A 137 2.03 12.15 1.67
N ALA A 138 2.68 11.93 0.54
CA ALA A 138 3.58 12.89 -0.08
C ALA A 138 2.83 14.04 -0.76
N ASP A 139 1.51 13.91 -0.97
CA ASP A 139 0.62 14.95 -1.48
C ASP A 139 0.08 15.90 -0.38
N GLY A 140 0.45 15.67 0.88
CA GLY A 140 0.04 16.51 2.01
C GLY A 140 -1.44 16.43 2.35
N GLY A 141 -2.14 15.38 1.87
CA GLY A 141 -3.54 15.13 2.20
C GLY A 141 -4.54 15.45 1.10
N LEU A 142 -4.10 15.55 -0.14
CA LEU A 142 -5.01 15.72 -1.29
C LEU A 142 -5.85 14.45 -1.51
N LEU A 143 -5.23 13.27 -1.46
CA LEU A 143 -5.92 11.98 -1.62
C LEU A 143 -6.47 11.45 -0.29
N ALA A 144 -5.63 11.35 0.72
CA ALA A 144 -5.95 10.75 2.02
C ALA A 144 -5.97 11.81 3.12
N SER A 145 -6.96 11.76 4.00
CA SER A 145 -7.14 12.76 5.06
C SER A 145 -6.07 12.75 6.15
N LYS A 146 -5.25 11.69 6.22
CA LYS A 146 -4.17 11.51 7.22
C LYS A 146 -3.14 10.48 6.74
N PRO A 147 -1.89 10.53 7.26
CA PRO A 147 -0.91 9.47 7.03
C PRO A 147 -1.38 8.12 7.58
N TYR A 148 -1.11 7.05 6.86
CA TYR A 148 -1.34 5.68 7.31
C TYR A 148 -0.11 5.12 8.05
N ALA A 149 0.41 5.89 9.01
CA ALA A 149 1.52 5.47 9.85
C ALA A 149 1.06 4.47 10.92
N ALA A 150 1.80 3.39 11.09
CA ALA A 150 1.50 2.36 12.08
C ALA A 150 2.75 1.66 12.61
N SER A 151 2.73 1.35 13.91
CA SER A 151 3.80 0.59 14.57
C SER A 151 3.71 -0.92 14.27
N GLY A 152 4.72 -1.68 14.67
CA GLY A 152 4.74 -3.13 14.58
C GLY A 152 3.59 -3.83 15.30
N LYS A 153 2.95 -3.18 16.29
CA LYS A 153 1.75 -3.70 16.96
C LYS A 153 0.56 -3.87 16.00
N TYR A 154 0.43 -2.97 15.01
CA TYR A 154 -0.59 -3.11 13.98
C TYR A 154 -0.34 -4.36 13.12
N ILE A 155 0.90 -4.55 12.64
CA ILE A 155 1.29 -5.71 11.83
C ILE A 155 1.06 -7.01 12.61
N SER A 156 1.45 -7.04 13.89
CA SER A 156 1.25 -8.20 14.78
C SER A 156 -0.22 -8.57 14.99
N ARG A 157 -1.12 -7.59 14.97
CA ARG A 157 -2.56 -7.83 15.10
C ARG A 157 -3.20 -8.31 13.80
N MET A 158 -2.71 -7.83 12.64
CA MET A 158 -3.29 -8.09 11.33
C MET A 158 -2.71 -9.33 10.62
N SER A 159 -1.62 -9.90 11.15
CA SER A 159 -0.93 -11.03 10.54
C SER A 159 -0.26 -11.93 11.59
N ASN A 160 0.26 -13.08 11.14
CA ASN A 160 1.10 -13.96 11.94
C ASN A 160 2.60 -13.73 11.75
N PHE A 161 3.02 -12.75 10.96
CA PHE A 161 4.42 -12.51 10.59
C PHE A 161 5.32 -12.29 11.80
N CYS A 162 4.84 -11.57 12.82
CA CYS A 162 5.63 -11.29 14.02
C CYS A 162 5.94 -12.53 14.86
N ARG A 163 5.24 -13.65 14.67
CA ARG A 163 5.54 -14.93 15.36
C ARG A 163 6.84 -15.58 14.86
N HIS A 164 7.25 -15.26 13.65
CA HIS A 164 8.41 -15.80 12.97
C HIS A 164 9.53 -14.74 12.81
N CYS A 165 9.31 -13.54 13.33
CA CYS A 165 10.24 -12.42 13.20
C CYS A 165 11.25 -12.43 14.35
N LYS A 166 12.51 -12.04 14.04
CA LYS A 166 13.55 -11.81 15.05
C LYS A 166 13.15 -10.68 16.02
N PHE A 167 12.46 -9.65 15.50
CA PHE A 167 12.13 -8.45 16.27
C PHE A 167 10.82 -8.57 17.05
N ASN A 168 10.80 -8.00 18.25
CA ASN A 168 9.63 -8.01 19.13
C ASN A 168 8.74 -6.77 18.87
N PRO A 169 7.48 -6.96 18.43
CA PRO A 169 6.56 -5.85 18.17
C PRO A 169 6.04 -5.14 19.42
N LYS A 170 6.42 -5.58 20.61
CA LYS A 170 6.08 -4.94 21.89
C LYS A 170 7.18 -4.01 22.40
N GLU A 171 8.41 -4.24 21.95
CA GLU A 171 9.59 -3.46 22.34
C GLU A 171 9.78 -2.24 21.46
N THR A 172 10.32 -1.17 22.03
CA THR A 172 10.53 0.11 21.35
C THR A 172 11.97 0.60 21.37
N THR A 173 12.79 0.16 22.33
CA THR A 173 14.13 0.70 22.57
C THR A 173 15.22 -0.35 22.77
N SER A 174 14.86 -1.63 22.87
CA SER A 174 15.85 -2.72 22.99
C SER A 174 16.48 -3.07 21.64
N GLU A 175 17.56 -3.83 21.64
CA GLU A 175 18.20 -4.34 20.41
C GLU A 175 17.25 -5.23 19.59
N ASP A 176 16.31 -5.89 20.27
CA ASP A 176 15.27 -6.71 19.63
C ASP A 176 14.01 -5.91 19.27
N ALA A 177 14.01 -4.60 19.44
CA ALA A 177 12.84 -3.77 19.12
C ALA A 177 12.48 -3.86 17.64
N CYS A 178 11.18 -3.95 17.37
CA CYS A 178 10.69 -3.93 16.00
C CYS A 178 11.05 -2.58 15.34
N PRO A 179 11.73 -2.57 14.16
CA PRO A 179 12.08 -1.33 13.47
C PRO A 179 10.89 -0.40 13.21
N PHE A 180 9.69 -0.96 12.96
CA PHE A 180 8.46 -0.16 12.84
C PHE A 180 8.09 0.58 14.13
N ASN A 181 8.47 0.08 15.30
CA ASN A 181 8.24 0.79 16.57
C ASN A 181 9.28 1.89 16.80
N ALA A 182 10.54 1.62 16.42
CA ALA A 182 11.62 2.58 16.58
C ALA A 182 11.47 3.80 15.64
N LEU A 183 10.85 3.60 14.47
CA LEU A 183 10.61 4.65 13.49
C LEU A 183 9.27 5.40 13.71
N TYR A 184 8.29 4.74 14.34
CA TYR A 184 6.96 5.30 14.63
C TYR A 184 7.00 6.28 15.80
#